data_016c5a68780a1ba37fd6700f62b57e64
#
_entry.id   016c5a68780a1ba37fd6700f62b57e64
#
_cell.length_a   1.000
_cell.length_b   1.000
_cell.length_c   1.000
_cell.angle_alpha   90.00
_cell.angle_beta   90.00
_cell.angle_gamma   90.00
#
_symmetry.space_group_name_H-M   'P 1'
#
loop_
_entity.id
_entity.type
_entity.pdbx_description
1 polymer ?
#
loop_
_entity_poly.entity_id
_entity_poly.type
_entity_poly.pdbx_seq_one_letter_code
_entity_poly.pdbx_strand_id
1 'polypeptide(L)'
;MFILQSLNVLIVSSKKSKYIEQIGASKYLNKLYVTSDEEVENTISLKFNTFKELAQKCRTLQIDLVLVEEEKWILEGIANVMKQNYVNCFAATSDWTELSLSHNFARKILTEYGINVPPKINLPLEFPVLVKGDGILKKANSMQEIISIKEKVYKTSGEISKNVFLEQYLKGEKYKIISLFDGKHLLTFPNLKFSNNLLQEYSKKLETMLLNEKAKFMGFINSELIEENGILYNTGFSFEFIMPNFEVCQSTHPKDILYICLSAIYQKIDEIEFV
;
A
#
# COMPACT_ATOMS: atom_id res chain seq x y z
N MET A 1 9.78 -27.29 5.15
CA MET A 1 9.54 -27.78 3.77
C MET A 1 8.07 -27.61 3.49
N PHE A 2 7.70 -26.53 2.77
CA PHE A 2 6.30 -26.33 2.39
C PHE A 2 5.92 -27.43 1.39
N ILE A 3 4.81 -28.10 1.63
CA ILE A 3 4.16 -28.92 0.61
C ILE A 3 3.85 -27.96 -0.54
N LEU A 4 4.23 -28.30 -1.76
CA LEU A 4 3.95 -27.54 -2.99
C LEU A 4 2.43 -27.44 -3.17
N GLN A 5 1.82 -26.44 -2.51
CA GLN A 5 0.41 -26.14 -2.69
C GLN A 5 0.29 -25.13 -3.81
N SER A 6 -0.43 -25.49 -4.87
CA SER A 6 -0.78 -24.56 -5.94
C SER A 6 -2.00 -23.73 -5.51
N LEU A 7 -1.97 -22.43 -5.77
CA LEU A 7 -2.97 -21.47 -5.32
C LEU A 7 -3.98 -21.16 -6.43
N ASN A 8 -5.25 -21.05 -6.06
CA ASN A 8 -6.26 -20.37 -6.83
C ASN A 8 -6.21 -18.88 -6.47
N VAL A 9 -5.85 -18.03 -7.40
CA VAL A 9 -5.61 -16.61 -7.18
C VAL A 9 -6.68 -15.78 -7.87
N LEU A 10 -7.20 -14.75 -7.20
CA LEU A 10 -8.07 -13.75 -7.77
C LEU A 10 -7.36 -12.40 -7.80
N ILE A 11 -7.32 -11.75 -8.96
CA ILE A 11 -6.92 -10.35 -9.10
C ILE A 11 -8.20 -9.51 -9.21
N VAL A 12 -8.36 -8.56 -8.28
CA VAL A 12 -9.45 -7.58 -8.30
C VAL A 12 -8.96 -6.31 -8.98
N SER A 13 -9.40 -6.09 -10.20
CA SER A 13 -9.09 -4.93 -11.03
C SER A 13 -10.26 -4.63 -11.98
N SER A 14 -10.53 -3.35 -12.27
CA SER A 14 -11.53 -2.93 -13.25
C SER A 14 -11.02 -3.00 -14.69
N LYS A 15 -9.69 -3.12 -14.87
CA LYS A 15 -9.02 -3.20 -16.17
C LYS A 15 -8.17 -4.47 -16.24
N LYS A 16 -7.67 -4.79 -17.43
CA LYS A 16 -6.67 -5.86 -17.59
C LYS A 16 -5.47 -5.58 -16.69
N SER A 17 -5.19 -6.51 -15.78
CA SER A 17 -4.01 -6.42 -14.92
C SER A 17 -2.73 -6.58 -15.73
N LYS A 18 -1.77 -5.71 -15.48
CA LYS A 18 -0.42 -5.79 -16.07
C LYS A 18 0.43 -6.92 -15.48
N TYR A 19 -0.03 -7.56 -14.41
CA TYR A 19 0.73 -8.60 -13.70
C TYR A 19 0.31 -10.03 -14.06
N ILE A 20 -0.65 -10.20 -14.99
CA ILE A 20 -1.20 -11.52 -15.35
C ILE A 20 -0.12 -12.46 -15.86
N GLU A 21 0.78 -11.98 -16.72
CA GLU A 21 1.87 -12.82 -17.25
C GLU A 21 2.84 -13.27 -16.15
N GLN A 22 3.23 -12.35 -15.26
CA GLN A 22 4.15 -12.64 -14.17
C GLN A 22 3.54 -13.61 -13.14
N ILE A 23 2.26 -13.40 -12.79
CA ILE A 23 1.55 -14.31 -11.87
C ILE A 23 1.28 -15.64 -12.57
N GLY A 24 0.92 -15.63 -13.86
CA GLY A 24 0.67 -16.81 -14.68
C GLY A 24 1.90 -17.71 -14.83
N ALA A 25 3.10 -17.13 -14.80
CA ALA A 25 4.36 -17.89 -14.87
C ALA A 25 4.76 -18.56 -13.56
N SER A 26 4.07 -18.28 -12.45
CA SER A 26 4.39 -18.87 -11.15
C SER A 26 4.08 -20.37 -11.10
N LYS A 27 5.05 -21.14 -10.62
CA LYS A 27 4.85 -22.58 -10.36
C LYS A 27 3.91 -22.89 -9.19
N TYR A 28 3.54 -21.86 -8.41
CA TYR A 28 2.59 -21.96 -7.31
C TYR A 28 1.17 -21.60 -7.73
N LEU A 29 0.93 -21.28 -9.00
CA LEU A 29 -0.40 -21.00 -9.53
C LEU A 29 -1.10 -22.30 -9.97
N ASN A 30 -2.36 -22.47 -9.52
CA ASN A 30 -3.28 -23.47 -10.07
C ASN A 30 -4.24 -22.82 -11.08
N LYS A 31 -5.01 -21.82 -10.64
CA LYS A 31 -5.96 -21.09 -11.47
C LYS A 31 -5.87 -19.60 -11.21
N LEU A 32 -5.99 -18.80 -12.26
CA LEU A 32 -6.02 -17.35 -12.19
C LEU A 32 -7.41 -16.83 -12.55
N TYR A 33 -8.03 -16.14 -11.60
CA TYR A 33 -9.31 -15.45 -11.76
C TYR A 33 -9.07 -13.95 -11.85
N VAL A 34 -9.89 -13.24 -12.62
CA VAL A 34 -9.82 -11.79 -12.79
C VAL A 34 -11.22 -11.18 -12.74
N THR A 35 -11.34 -9.97 -12.22
CA THR A 35 -12.64 -9.26 -12.20
C THR A 35 -12.81 -8.30 -13.37
N SER A 36 -11.75 -8.03 -14.14
CA SER A 36 -11.83 -7.12 -15.30
C SER A 36 -12.87 -7.58 -16.34
N ASP A 37 -13.43 -6.62 -17.07
CA ASP A 37 -14.36 -6.90 -18.16
C ASP A 37 -13.67 -7.34 -19.44
N GLU A 38 -12.37 -7.14 -19.52
CA GLU A 38 -11.56 -7.55 -20.66
C GLU A 38 -11.29 -9.05 -20.61
N GLU A 39 -11.52 -9.73 -21.74
CA GLU A 39 -11.12 -11.13 -21.88
C GLU A 39 -9.59 -11.23 -21.88
N VAL A 40 -9.07 -12.08 -21.02
CA VAL A 40 -7.63 -12.30 -20.87
C VAL A 40 -7.35 -13.79 -21.01
N GLU A 41 -6.45 -14.12 -21.92
CA GLU A 41 -6.02 -15.49 -22.15
C GLU A 41 -5.48 -16.14 -20.85
N ASN A 42 -5.78 -17.42 -20.67
CA ASN A 42 -5.39 -18.20 -19.49
C ASN A 42 -5.94 -17.67 -18.13
N THR A 43 -7.01 -16.88 -18.16
CA THR A 43 -7.71 -16.45 -16.95
C THR A 43 -9.18 -16.82 -16.97
N ILE A 44 -9.80 -16.79 -15.78
CA ILE A 44 -11.23 -17.03 -15.60
C ILE A 44 -11.87 -15.74 -15.11
N SER A 45 -12.77 -15.16 -15.95
CA SER A 45 -13.49 -13.94 -15.57
C SER A 45 -14.49 -14.21 -14.44
N LEU A 46 -14.49 -13.33 -13.43
CA LEU A 46 -15.36 -13.41 -12.27
C LEU A 46 -16.06 -12.06 -12.03
N LYS A 47 -17.34 -11.99 -12.34
CA LYS A 47 -18.16 -10.78 -12.16
C LYS A 47 -18.78 -10.78 -10.75
N PHE A 48 -18.98 -9.58 -10.20
CA PHE A 48 -19.66 -9.37 -8.92
C PHE A 48 -20.31 -8.00 -8.88
N ASN A 49 -21.36 -7.87 -8.06
CA ASN A 49 -22.03 -6.60 -7.80
C ASN A 49 -21.73 -6.06 -6.40
N THR A 50 -21.38 -6.95 -5.45
CA THR A 50 -21.03 -6.59 -4.09
C THR A 50 -19.85 -7.41 -3.59
N PHE A 51 -19.09 -6.88 -2.64
CA PHE A 51 -17.98 -7.61 -2.03
C PHE A 51 -18.45 -8.87 -1.29
N LYS A 52 -19.70 -8.88 -0.78
CA LYS A 52 -20.28 -10.07 -0.15
C LYS A 52 -20.48 -11.18 -1.17
N GLU A 53 -21.01 -10.84 -2.35
CA GLU A 53 -21.14 -11.79 -3.45
C GLU A 53 -19.77 -12.31 -3.91
N LEU A 54 -18.79 -11.39 -4.04
CA LEU A 54 -17.43 -11.77 -4.40
C LEU A 54 -16.84 -12.75 -3.39
N ALA A 55 -16.96 -12.48 -2.10
CA ALA A 55 -16.47 -13.36 -1.04
C ALA A 55 -17.15 -14.75 -1.07
N GLN A 56 -18.44 -14.83 -1.34
CA GLN A 56 -19.15 -16.09 -1.53
C GLN A 56 -18.61 -16.87 -2.73
N LYS A 57 -18.38 -16.20 -3.87
CA LYS A 57 -17.77 -16.80 -5.07
C LYS A 57 -16.36 -17.30 -4.77
N CYS A 58 -15.54 -16.51 -4.04
CA CYS A 58 -14.21 -16.94 -3.62
C CYS A 58 -14.25 -18.26 -2.83
N ARG A 59 -15.18 -18.38 -1.89
CA ARG A 59 -15.32 -19.63 -1.12
C ARG A 59 -15.78 -20.82 -1.99
N THR A 60 -16.76 -20.61 -2.85
CA THR A 60 -17.28 -21.66 -3.74
C THR A 60 -16.21 -22.15 -4.73
N LEU A 61 -15.40 -21.24 -5.24
CA LEU A 61 -14.32 -21.52 -6.19
C LEU A 61 -12.99 -21.92 -5.53
N GLN A 62 -12.99 -21.98 -4.19
CA GLN A 62 -11.80 -22.27 -3.39
C GLN A 62 -10.62 -21.36 -3.76
N ILE A 63 -10.89 -20.04 -3.81
CA ILE A 63 -9.84 -19.05 -4.04
C ILE A 63 -9.04 -18.91 -2.76
N ASP A 64 -7.73 -19.18 -2.85
CA ASP A 64 -6.80 -19.17 -1.72
C ASP A 64 -6.30 -17.77 -1.39
N LEU A 65 -6.24 -16.88 -2.42
CA LEU A 65 -5.60 -15.58 -2.35
C LEU A 65 -6.32 -14.55 -3.23
N VAL A 66 -6.63 -13.38 -2.66
CA VAL A 66 -7.17 -12.22 -3.37
C VAL A 66 -6.14 -11.08 -3.36
N LEU A 67 -5.72 -10.63 -4.54
CA LEU A 67 -4.86 -9.47 -4.76
C LEU A 67 -5.70 -8.29 -5.26
N VAL A 68 -5.60 -7.13 -4.63
CA VAL A 68 -6.40 -5.95 -4.98
C VAL A 68 -5.48 -4.89 -5.59
N GLU A 69 -5.65 -4.61 -6.89
CA GLU A 69 -4.79 -3.68 -7.64
C GLU A 69 -5.26 -2.22 -7.58
N GLU A 70 -6.50 -1.97 -7.20
CA GLU A 70 -7.03 -0.62 -7.18
C GLU A 70 -7.35 -0.18 -5.76
N GLU A 71 -6.72 0.89 -5.32
CA GLU A 71 -6.90 1.43 -3.96
C GLU A 71 -8.38 1.74 -3.66
N LYS A 72 -9.18 2.15 -4.66
CA LYS A 72 -10.61 2.42 -4.48
C LYS A 72 -11.36 1.27 -3.80
N TRP A 73 -11.10 0.00 -4.21
CA TRP A 73 -11.75 -1.17 -3.62
C TRP A 73 -11.32 -1.41 -2.17
N ILE A 74 -10.08 -1.06 -1.86
CA ILE A 74 -9.53 -1.15 -0.50
C ILE A 74 -10.19 -0.11 0.38
N LEU A 75 -10.30 1.14 -0.09
CA LEU A 75 -10.98 2.23 0.61
C LEU A 75 -12.47 1.96 0.82
N GLU A 76 -13.11 1.26 -0.11
CA GLU A 76 -14.51 0.80 -0.01
C GLU A 76 -14.67 -0.41 0.94
N GLY A 77 -13.58 -0.94 1.51
CA GLY A 77 -13.61 -1.94 2.58
C GLY A 77 -13.67 -3.40 2.12
N ILE A 78 -13.19 -3.73 0.92
CA ILE A 78 -13.15 -5.11 0.41
C ILE A 78 -12.47 -6.06 1.41
N ALA A 79 -11.35 -5.65 2.04
CA ALA A 79 -10.60 -6.46 2.99
C ALA A 79 -11.44 -6.84 4.23
N ASN A 80 -12.29 -5.93 4.72
CA ASN A 80 -13.16 -6.18 5.86
C ASN A 80 -14.18 -7.28 5.52
N VAL A 81 -14.80 -7.20 4.33
CA VAL A 81 -15.78 -8.19 3.88
C VAL A 81 -15.14 -9.55 3.63
N MET A 82 -13.96 -9.58 2.96
CA MET A 82 -13.23 -10.82 2.73
C MET A 82 -12.84 -11.51 4.04
N LYS A 83 -12.29 -10.75 4.99
CA LYS A 83 -11.92 -11.24 6.32
C LYS A 83 -13.12 -11.85 7.08
N GLN A 84 -14.29 -11.18 7.07
CA GLN A 84 -15.51 -11.68 7.67
C GLN A 84 -16.00 -13.01 7.05
N ASN A 85 -15.60 -13.28 5.82
CA ASN A 85 -15.93 -14.49 5.07
C ASN A 85 -14.78 -15.51 5.02
N TYR A 86 -13.71 -15.31 5.80
CA TYR A 86 -12.54 -16.20 5.87
C TYR A 86 -11.82 -16.37 4.52
N VAL A 87 -11.77 -15.31 3.73
CA VAL A 87 -11.02 -15.25 2.46
C VAL A 87 -9.75 -14.45 2.68
N ASN A 88 -8.59 -15.01 2.31
CA ASN A 88 -7.32 -14.30 2.39
C ASN A 88 -7.29 -13.18 1.34
N CYS A 89 -7.34 -11.95 1.80
CA CYS A 89 -7.29 -10.76 0.96
C CYS A 89 -6.09 -9.91 1.36
N PHE A 90 -5.20 -9.69 0.40
CA PHE A 90 -4.00 -8.89 0.60
C PHE A 90 -4.31 -7.40 0.40
N ALA A 91 -4.98 -6.84 1.39
CA ALA A 91 -5.36 -5.43 1.43
C ALA A 91 -5.55 -4.97 2.87
N ALA A 92 -5.29 -3.68 3.12
CA ALA A 92 -5.54 -3.07 4.42
C ALA A 92 -7.02 -3.03 4.75
N THR A 93 -7.37 -3.20 6.02
CA THR A 93 -8.72 -2.99 6.54
C THR A 93 -9.02 -1.49 6.68
N SER A 94 -10.30 -1.12 6.75
CA SER A 94 -10.76 0.28 6.73
C SER A 94 -10.14 1.16 7.81
N ASP A 95 -9.84 0.60 8.98
CA ASP A 95 -9.15 1.28 10.08
C ASP A 95 -7.71 1.67 9.73
N TRP A 96 -7.06 0.94 8.82
CA TRP A 96 -5.69 1.21 8.38
C TRP A 96 -5.61 2.04 7.10
N THR A 97 -6.65 2.06 6.29
CA THR A 97 -6.70 2.93 5.10
C THR A 97 -6.71 4.42 5.48
N GLU A 98 -6.99 4.77 6.74
CA GLU A 98 -6.90 6.14 7.24
C GLU A 98 -5.48 6.72 7.11
N LEU A 99 -4.44 5.87 7.09
CA LEU A 99 -3.06 6.32 6.80
C LEU A 99 -2.91 6.94 5.40
N SER A 100 -3.70 6.50 4.41
CA SER A 100 -3.68 7.10 3.06
C SER A 100 -4.68 8.24 2.92
N LEU A 101 -5.78 8.21 3.66
CA LEU A 101 -6.86 9.20 3.55
C LEU A 101 -6.61 10.46 4.37
N SER A 102 -6.05 10.33 5.57
CA SER A 102 -5.86 11.45 6.49
C SER A 102 -4.38 11.75 6.74
N HIS A 103 -3.89 12.80 6.09
CA HIS A 103 -2.51 13.27 6.31
C HIS A 103 -2.23 13.68 7.76
N ASN A 104 -3.23 14.15 8.49
CA ASN A 104 -3.06 14.51 9.91
C ASN A 104 -2.95 13.28 10.79
N PHE A 105 -3.78 12.26 10.55
CA PHE A 105 -3.69 10.99 11.26
C PHE A 105 -2.36 10.31 11.00
N ALA A 106 -1.97 10.16 9.72
CA ALA A 106 -0.71 9.55 9.34
C ALA A 106 0.48 10.29 9.99
N ARG A 107 0.51 11.62 9.92
CA ARG A 107 1.55 12.43 10.55
C ARG A 107 1.65 12.17 12.05
N LYS A 108 0.51 12.17 12.75
CA LYS A 108 0.48 11.96 14.20
C LYS A 108 1.12 10.63 14.57
N ILE A 109 0.59 9.54 14.01
CA ILE A 109 1.05 8.19 14.34
C ILE A 109 2.52 7.97 13.93
N LEU A 110 2.94 8.41 12.74
CA LEU A 110 4.32 8.27 12.28
C LEU A 110 5.31 8.98 13.22
N THR A 111 4.95 10.20 13.67
CA THR A 111 5.80 10.96 14.59
C THR A 111 5.93 10.27 15.95
N GLU A 112 4.87 9.66 16.47
CA GLU A 112 4.88 8.89 17.73
C GLU A 112 5.86 7.72 17.68
N TYR A 113 6.06 7.12 16.48
CA TYR A 113 7.01 6.02 16.27
C TYR A 113 8.36 6.47 15.72
N GLY A 114 8.65 7.77 15.73
CA GLY A 114 9.94 8.32 15.30
C GLY A 114 10.20 8.16 13.80
N ILE A 115 9.15 8.02 12.97
CA ILE A 115 9.23 8.09 11.52
C ILE A 115 9.13 9.55 11.11
N ASN A 116 10.13 10.03 10.38
CA ASN A 116 10.15 11.43 9.97
C ASN A 116 9.05 11.71 8.93
N VAL A 117 8.42 12.86 9.08
CA VAL A 117 7.45 13.43 8.14
C VAL A 117 7.88 14.84 7.79
N PRO A 118 7.58 15.37 6.58
CA PRO A 118 8.00 16.70 6.21
C PRO A 118 7.56 17.74 7.24
N PRO A 119 8.40 18.70 7.67
CA PRO A 119 8.05 19.67 8.71
C PRO A 119 6.81 20.48 8.35
N LYS A 120 5.91 20.71 9.31
CA LYS A 120 4.87 21.76 9.17
C LYS A 120 5.54 23.12 9.18
N ILE A 121 5.06 24.02 8.32
CA ILE A 121 5.61 25.37 8.21
C ILE A 121 4.61 26.38 8.76
N ASN A 122 5.15 27.30 9.56
CA ASN A 122 4.49 28.52 9.99
C ASN A 122 5.12 29.73 9.26
N LEU A 123 4.55 30.91 9.40
CA LEU A 123 5.13 32.13 8.84
C LEU A 123 6.47 32.51 9.51
N PRO A 124 7.44 33.09 8.79
CA PRO A 124 7.42 33.45 7.36
C PRO A 124 7.59 32.24 6.45
N LEU A 125 7.05 32.29 5.21
CA LEU A 125 7.09 31.19 4.26
C LEU A 125 8.27 31.32 3.29
N GLU A 126 9.03 30.22 3.16
CA GLU A 126 9.93 30.00 2.03
C GLU A 126 9.23 29.15 0.99
N PHE A 127 9.10 29.66 -0.24
CA PHE A 127 8.43 28.98 -1.32
C PHE A 127 9.40 28.10 -2.14
N PRO A 128 8.92 27.02 -2.73
CA PRO A 128 7.54 26.51 -2.71
C PRO A 128 7.19 25.80 -1.40
N VAL A 129 5.89 25.69 -1.12
CA VAL A 129 5.33 24.94 0.00
C VAL A 129 4.33 23.91 -0.51
N LEU A 130 4.02 22.88 0.29
CA LEU A 130 2.89 21.98 0.06
C LEU A 130 1.70 22.40 0.91
N VAL A 131 0.54 22.54 0.28
CA VAL A 131 -0.75 22.67 0.94
C VAL A 131 -1.34 21.28 1.04
N LYS A 132 -1.46 20.76 2.25
CA LYS A 132 -2.00 19.43 2.56
C LYS A 132 -3.26 19.50 3.39
N GLY A 133 -4.14 18.55 3.19
CA GLY A 133 -5.37 18.35 3.94
C GLY A 133 -6.08 17.11 3.43
N ASP A 134 -7.23 16.78 3.99
CA ASP A 134 -7.99 15.62 3.58
C ASP A 134 -8.40 15.77 2.09
N GLY A 135 -7.88 14.87 1.25
CA GLY A 135 -8.06 14.91 -0.20
C GLY A 135 -7.29 16.03 -0.93
N ILE A 136 -6.41 16.77 -0.26
CA ILE A 136 -5.66 17.87 -0.85
C ILE A 136 -4.17 17.64 -0.74
N LEU A 137 -3.51 17.70 -1.89
CA LEU A 137 -2.07 17.75 -2.01
C LEU A 137 -1.72 18.67 -3.19
N LYS A 138 -1.34 19.90 -2.91
CA LYS A 138 -1.01 20.90 -3.93
C LYS A 138 0.26 21.65 -3.56
N LYS A 139 1.13 21.82 -4.55
CA LYS A 139 2.28 22.73 -4.46
C LYS A 139 1.81 24.16 -4.65
N ALA A 140 2.29 25.09 -3.82
CA ALA A 140 2.07 26.51 -3.96
C ALA A 140 3.39 27.25 -3.99
N ASN A 141 3.54 28.18 -4.94
CA ASN A 141 4.75 28.98 -5.14
C ASN A 141 4.58 30.43 -4.64
N SER A 142 3.39 30.77 -4.15
CA SER A 142 3.08 32.09 -3.62
C SER A 142 1.94 32.04 -2.59
N MET A 143 1.78 33.11 -1.83
CA MET A 143 0.67 33.25 -0.91
C MET A 143 -0.69 33.29 -1.64
N GLN A 144 -0.74 33.91 -2.82
CA GLN A 144 -1.96 33.96 -3.64
C GLN A 144 -2.41 32.55 -4.05
N GLU A 145 -1.46 31.66 -4.41
CA GLU A 145 -1.79 30.26 -4.74
C GLU A 145 -2.33 29.51 -3.52
N ILE A 146 -1.76 29.72 -2.33
CA ILE A 146 -2.29 29.12 -1.09
C ILE A 146 -3.75 29.55 -0.85
N ILE A 147 -4.03 30.87 -0.96
CA ILE A 147 -5.37 31.41 -0.78
C ILE A 147 -6.34 30.78 -1.79
N SER A 148 -5.95 30.74 -3.08
CA SER A 148 -6.77 30.14 -4.14
C SER A 148 -7.07 28.66 -3.90
N ILE A 149 -6.07 27.90 -3.42
CA ILE A 149 -6.26 26.48 -3.06
C ILE A 149 -7.28 26.34 -1.92
N LYS A 150 -7.11 27.14 -0.85
CA LYS A 150 -8.03 27.12 0.30
C LYS A 150 -9.45 27.52 -0.07
N GLU A 151 -9.62 28.53 -0.91
CA GLU A 151 -10.94 28.96 -1.40
C GLU A 151 -11.64 27.86 -2.23
N LYS A 152 -10.90 27.18 -3.10
CA LYS A 152 -11.44 26.05 -3.88
C LYS A 152 -11.94 24.95 -2.96
N VAL A 153 -11.15 24.61 -1.93
CA VAL A 153 -11.53 23.62 -0.92
C VAL A 153 -12.80 24.03 -0.21
N TYR A 154 -12.86 25.27 0.26
CA TYR A 154 -14.06 25.82 0.91
C TYR A 154 -15.31 25.73 0.02
N LYS A 155 -15.18 26.06 -1.27
CA LYS A 155 -16.29 25.98 -2.22
C LYS A 155 -16.77 24.54 -2.48
N THR A 156 -15.89 23.56 -2.35
CA THR A 156 -16.21 22.15 -2.63
C THR A 156 -16.76 21.45 -1.39
N SER A 157 -16.26 21.75 -0.20
CA SER A 157 -16.63 21.06 1.05
C SER A 157 -17.65 21.81 1.91
N GLY A 158 -17.93 23.10 1.61
CA GLY A 158 -18.82 23.95 2.40
C GLY A 158 -18.24 24.40 3.75
N GLU A 159 -17.08 23.89 4.12
CA GLU A 159 -16.36 24.26 5.35
C GLU A 159 -14.91 24.63 5.03
N ILE A 160 -14.34 25.58 5.77
CA ILE A 160 -12.90 25.75 5.81
C ILE A 160 -12.39 24.50 6.52
N SER A 161 -11.86 23.55 5.75
CA SER A 161 -11.31 22.32 6.30
C SER A 161 -10.31 22.69 7.40
N LYS A 162 -10.66 22.39 8.65
CA LYS A 162 -9.79 22.61 9.83
C LYS A 162 -8.48 21.82 9.72
N ASN A 163 -8.41 20.92 8.73
CA ASN A 163 -7.33 19.98 8.53
C ASN A 163 -6.32 20.41 7.47
N VAL A 164 -6.47 21.60 6.85
CA VAL A 164 -5.50 22.10 5.86
C VAL A 164 -4.32 22.75 6.58
N PHE A 165 -3.12 22.26 6.28
CA PHE A 165 -1.87 22.79 6.81
C PHE A 165 -0.81 22.94 5.72
N LEU A 166 0.27 23.65 6.05
CA LEU A 166 1.40 23.84 5.15
C LEU A 166 2.56 22.94 5.58
N GLU A 167 3.19 22.33 4.59
CA GLU A 167 4.37 21.49 4.76
C GLU A 167 5.53 22.00 3.91
N GLN A 168 6.75 21.76 4.39
CA GLN A 168 7.95 22.02 3.61
C GLN A 168 7.91 21.22 2.31
N TYR A 169 8.20 21.89 1.20
CA TYR A 169 8.40 21.23 -0.08
C TYR A 169 9.81 20.65 -0.13
N LEU A 170 9.92 19.34 0.07
CA LEU A 170 11.19 18.63 -0.03
C LEU A 170 11.60 18.49 -1.49
N LYS A 171 12.89 18.73 -1.78
CA LYS A 171 13.48 18.66 -3.13
C LYS A 171 14.29 17.38 -3.34
N GLY A 172 14.37 16.53 -2.33
CA GLY A 172 15.15 15.31 -2.31
C GLY A 172 14.67 14.25 -3.31
N GLU A 173 15.38 13.14 -3.36
CA GLU A 173 15.04 12.02 -4.23
C GLU A 173 13.81 11.27 -3.72
N LYS A 174 12.91 10.90 -4.64
CA LYS A 174 11.64 10.25 -4.32
C LYS A 174 11.75 8.75 -4.51
N TYR A 175 11.19 8.00 -3.57
CA TYR A 175 11.14 6.55 -3.59
C TYR A 175 9.73 6.06 -3.31
N LYS A 176 9.34 4.95 -3.94
CA LYS A 176 8.19 4.15 -3.53
C LYS A 176 8.73 2.82 -3.02
N ILE A 177 8.51 2.55 -1.75
CA ILE A 177 8.96 1.33 -1.08
C ILE A 177 7.76 0.44 -0.86
N ILE A 178 7.86 -0.79 -1.35
CA ILE A 178 6.84 -1.81 -1.22
C ILE A 178 7.18 -2.69 -0.03
N SER A 179 6.23 -2.88 0.87
CA SER A 179 6.32 -3.84 1.97
C SER A 179 5.10 -4.75 1.97
N LEU A 180 5.25 -5.96 2.47
CA LEU A 180 4.16 -6.89 2.73
C LEU A 180 4.07 -7.14 4.23
N PHE A 181 2.88 -6.96 4.80
CA PHE A 181 2.58 -7.25 6.18
C PHE A 181 1.67 -8.49 6.27
N ASP A 182 2.03 -9.46 7.11
CA ASP A 182 1.27 -10.71 7.29
C ASP A 182 0.39 -10.71 8.56
N GLY A 183 0.29 -9.55 9.22
CA GLY A 183 -0.39 -9.39 10.51
C GLY A 183 0.53 -9.60 11.72
N LYS A 184 1.79 -9.97 11.50
CA LYS A 184 2.77 -10.27 12.54
C LYS A 184 4.20 -9.83 12.21
N HIS A 185 4.57 -9.89 10.93
CA HIS A 185 5.89 -9.51 10.43
C HIS A 185 5.75 -8.58 9.22
N LEU A 186 6.74 -7.74 8.98
CA LEU A 186 6.82 -6.84 7.84
C LEU A 186 8.03 -7.20 6.97
N LEU A 187 7.78 -7.65 5.75
CA LEU A 187 8.79 -7.88 4.73
C LEU A 187 8.87 -6.66 3.81
N THR A 188 9.98 -5.92 3.85
CA THR A 188 10.23 -4.79 2.95
C THR A 188 11.08 -5.23 1.77
N PHE A 189 10.59 -4.96 0.55
CA PHE A 189 11.32 -5.30 -0.67
C PHE A 189 12.45 -4.30 -0.94
N PRO A 190 13.66 -4.77 -1.30
CA PRO A 190 14.80 -3.91 -1.60
C PRO A 190 14.52 -2.93 -2.73
N ASN A 191 15.21 -1.79 -2.69
CA ASN A 191 15.23 -0.82 -3.75
C ASN A 191 16.70 -0.47 -4.09
N LEU A 192 17.12 -0.67 -5.34
CA LEU A 192 18.51 -0.46 -5.79
C LEU A 192 19.06 0.93 -5.54
N LYS A 193 18.21 1.92 -5.51
CA LYS A 193 18.59 3.32 -5.39
C LYS A 193 18.70 3.79 -3.94
N PHE A 194 18.47 2.88 -2.99
CA PHE A 194 18.30 3.28 -1.60
C PHE A 194 19.35 2.66 -0.69
N SER A 195 19.87 3.45 0.27
CA SER A 195 20.78 2.94 1.30
C SER A 195 20.08 1.88 2.16
N ASN A 196 20.63 0.67 2.22
CA ASN A 196 20.08 -0.42 3.00
C ASN A 196 19.85 -0.04 4.48
N ASN A 197 20.75 0.75 5.09
CA ASN A 197 20.64 1.12 6.50
C ASN A 197 19.41 2.00 6.80
N LEU A 198 19.17 3.04 5.98
CA LEU A 198 18.00 3.92 6.16
C LEU A 198 16.69 3.17 5.94
N LEU A 199 16.68 2.28 4.95
CA LEU A 199 15.51 1.45 4.66
C LEU A 199 15.23 0.47 5.78
N GLN A 200 16.25 -0.18 6.33
CA GLN A 200 16.11 -1.10 7.45
C GLN A 200 15.59 -0.39 8.71
N GLU A 201 16.12 0.80 9.02
CA GLU A 201 15.65 1.60 10.15
C GLU A 201 14.18 2.01 9.97
N TYR A 202 13.82 2.49 8.77
CA TYR A 202 12.44 2.84 8.43
C TYR A 202 11.50 1.65 8.58
N SER A 203 11.87 0.51 7.99
CA SER A 203 11.07 -0.73 8.01
C SER A 203 10.83 -1.22 9.44
N LYS A 204 11.86 -1.19 10.29
CA LYS A 204 11.76 -1.59 11.70
C LYS A 204 10.81 -0.68 12.48
N LYS A 205 10.87 0.64 12.25
CA LYS A 205 9.93 1.58 12.87
C LYS A 205 8.51 1.36 12.40
N LEU A 206 8.30 1.12 11.09
CA LEU A 206 7.00 0.84 10.51
C LEU A 206 6.41 -0.46 11.07
N GLU A 207 7.20 -1.54 11.14
CA GLU A 207 6.78 -2.80 11.75
C GLU A 207 6.40 -2.61 13.22
N THR A 208 7.23 -1.90 14.00
CA THR A 208 6.96 -1.61 15.41
C THR A 208 5.64 -0.85 15.57
N MET A 209 5.36 0.12 14.70
CA MET A 209 4.10 0.86 14.68
C MET A 209 2.92 -0.09 14.42
N LEU A 210 2.99 -0.91 13.37
CA LEU A 210 1.92 -1.84 13.02
C LEU A 210 1.60 -2.81 14.15
N LEU A 211 2.61 -3.34 14.81
CA LEU A 211 2.45 -4.30 15.90
C LEU A 211 1.89 -3.65 17.18
N ASN A 212 2.41 -2.49 17.58
CA ASN A 212 1.97 -1.80 18.79
C ASN A 212 0.53 -1.29 18.64
N GLU A 213 0.17 -0.81 17.46
CA GLU A 213 -1.20 -0.39 17.12
C GLU A 213 -2.12 -1.58 16.79
N LYS A 214 -1.62 -2.80 16.94
CA LYS A 214 -2.37 -4.05 16.77
C LYS A 214 -3.04 -4.18 15.40
N ALA A 215 -2.30 -3.84 14.34
CA ALA A 215 -2.75 -4.03 12.97
C ALA A 215 -3.17 -5.48 12.71
N LYS A 216 -4.37 -5.68 12.17
CA LYS A 216 -4.96 -7.01 11.95
C LYS A 216 -5.38 -7.20 10.49
N PHE A 217 -4.50 -6.88 9.57
CA PHE A 217 -4.70 -7.16 8.15
C PHE A 217 -3.47 -7.90 7.60
N MET A 218 -3.62 -8.43 6.41
CA MET A 218 -2.55 -8.99 5.60
C MET A 218 -2.59 -8.27 4.25
N GLY A 219 -1.46 -7.70 3.82
CA GLY A 219 -1.48 -6.94 2.56
C GLY A 219 -0.25 -6.09 2.33
N PHE A 220 -0.26 -5.45 1.17
CA PHE A 220 0.81 -4.56 0.75
C PHE A 220 0.66 -3.18 1.39
N ILE A 221 1.80 -2.59 1.70
CA ILE A 221 1.95 -1.23 2.19
C ILE A 221 2.98 -0.57 1.28
N ASN A 222 2.54 0.42 0.53
CA ASN A 222 3.42 1.20 -0.33
C ASN A 222 3.70 2.53 0.35
N SER A 223 4.94 2.74 0.78
CA SER A 223 5.38 3.98 1.40
C SER A 223 5.95 4.92 0.36
N GLU A 224 5.44 6.14 0.29
CA GLU A 224 6.02 7.22 -0.49
C GLU A 224 7.02 7.97 0.36
N LEU A 225 8.29 7.93 -0.04
CA LEU A 225 9.40 8.48 0.73
C LEU A 225 10.16 9.53 -0.07
N ILE A 226 10.72 10.52 0.64
CA ILE A 226 11.68 11.48 0.09
C ILE A 226 12.91 11.48 0.97
N GLU A 227 14.09 11.27 0.37
CA GLU A 227 15.36 11.47 1.05
C GLU A 227 15.90 12.87 0.76
N GLU A 228 16.12 13.65 1.79
CA GLU A 228 16.73 14.97 1.69
C GLU A 228 17.75 15.15 2.82
N ASN A 229 18.99 15.50 2.46
CA ASN A 229 20.10 15.72 3.40
C ASN A 229 20.35 14.51 4.35
N GLY A 230 20.23 13.28 3.85
CA GLY A 230 20.44 12.05 4.63
C GLY A 230 19.28 11.71 5.58
N ILE A 231 18.17 12.43 5.51
CA ILE A 231 16.97 12.16 6.30
C ILE A 231 15.88 11.62 5.37
N LEU A 232 15.27 10.52 5.79
CA LEU A 232 14.16 9.90 5.09
C LEU A 232 12.83 10.36 5.66
N TYR A 233 12.01 10.95 4.81
CA TYR A 233 10.68 11.47 5.18
C TYR A 233 9.58 10.63 4.54
N ASN A 234 8.62 10.17 5.33
CA ASN A 234 7.38 9.59 4.77
C ASN A 234 6.44 10.72 4.35
N THR A 235 5.95 10.67 3.12
CA THR A 235 5.06 11.67 2.53
C THR A 235 3.65 11.14 2.27
N GLY A 236 3.47 9.81 2.33
CA GLY A 236 2.18 9.16 2.11
C GLY A 236 2.24 7.65 2.09
N PHE A 237 1.08 7.02 2.05
CA PHE A 237 0.89 5.59 1.90
C PHE A 237 -0.15 5.28 0.83
N SER A 238 -0.04 4.09 0.24
CA SER A 238 -1.11 3.44 -0.51
C SER A 238 -1.07 1.92 -0.26
N PHE A 239 -2.17 1.24 -0.52
CA PHE A 239 -2.34 -0.16 -0.09
C PHE A 239 -2.69 -1.12 -1.22
N GLU A 240 -2.69 -0.65 -2.46
CA GLU A 240 -2.91 -1.49 -3.63
C GLU A 240 -1.78 -2.50 -3.83
N PHE A 241 -2.13 -3.62 -4.44
CA PHE A 241 -1.12 -4.59 -4.88
C PHE A 241 -0.25 -3.98 -5.97
N ILE A 242 1.05 -3.90 -5.69
CA ILE A 242 2.09 -3.56 -6.66
C ILE A 242 3.11 -4.70 -6.66
N MET A 243 3.41 -5.22 -7.86
CA MET A 243 4.43 -6.26 -8.00
C MET A 243 5.81 -5.69 -7.65
N PRO A 244 6.51 -6.28 -6.66
CA PRO A 244 7.89 -5.90 -6.38
C PRO A 244 8.81 -6.19 -7.57
N ASN A 245 9.86 -5.37 -7.72
CA ASN A 245 10.90 -5.67 -8.71
C ASN A 245 11.89 -6.70 -8.15
N PHE A 246 11.70 -7.95 -8.53
CA PHE A 246 12.57 -9.05 -8.09
C PHE A 246 13.94 -9.09 -8.75
N GLU A 247 14.18 -8.33 -9.82
CA GLU A 247 15.51 -8.27 -10.46
C GLU A 247 16.54 -7.66 -9.52
N VAL A 248 16.10 -6.74 -8.66
CA VAL A 248 16.95 -6.04 -7.69
C VAL A 248 17.11 -6.80 -6.37
N CYS A 249 16.34 -7.86 -6.15
CA CYS A 249 16.38 -8.62 -4.93
C CYS A 249 17.44 -9.74 -5.04
N GLN A 250 18.48 -9.70 -4.22
CA GLN A 250 19.31 -10.88 -3.99
C GLN A 250 18.64 -11.69 -2.88
N SER A 251 18.27 -12.92 -3.15
CA SER A 251 17.63 -13.82 -2.19
C SER A 251 17.94 -15.27 -2.47
N THR A 252 18.06 -16.04 -1.42
CA THR A 252 18.13 -17.53 -1.49
C THR A 252 16.75 -18.16 -1.66
N HIS A 253 15.68 -17.39 -1.42
CA HIS A 253 14.30 -17.82 -1.56
C HIS A 253 13.77 -17.57 -2.98
N PRO A 254 12.73 -18.27 -3.41
CA PRO A 254 12.12 -18.07 -4.72
C PRO A 254 11.68 -16.62 -4.91
N LYS A 255 12.12 -16.01 -6.03
CA LYS A 255 11.70 -14.68 -6.46
C LYS A 255 10.32 -14.76 -7.14
N ASP A 256 9.34 -15.24 -6.40
CA ASP A 256 7.99 -15.54 -6.86
C ASP A 256 6.98 -14.94 -5.89
N ILE A 257 6.14 -14.06 -6.39
CA ILE A 257 5.18 -13.34 -5.54
C ILE A 257 4.18 -14.28 -4.87
N LEU A 258 3.78 -15.38 -5.54
CA LEU A 258 2.84 -16.33 -4.94
C LEU A 258 3.50 -17.15 -3.83
N TYR A 259 4.80 -17.47 -3.94
CA TYR A 259 5.56 -18.05 -2.83
C TYR A 259 5.59 -17.14 -1.61
N ILE A 260 5.83 -15.84 -1.83
CA ILE A 260 5.88 -14.84 -0.77
C ILE A 260 4.49 -14.66 -0.13
N CYS A 261 3.44 -14.57 -0.95
CA CYS A 261 2.06 -14.50 -0.44
C CYS A 261 1.68 -15.78 0.33
N LEU A 262 2.10 -16.93 -0.13
CA LEU A 262 1.89 -18.20 0.59
C LEU A 262 2.60 -18.18 1.94
N SER A 263 3.84 -17.71 1.99
CA SER A 263 4.58 -17.52 3.26
C SER A 263 3.86 -16.55 4.20
N ALA A 264 3.27 -15.48 3.67
CA ALA A 264 2.46 -14.55 4.46
C ALA A 264 1.18 -15.19 5.03
N ILE A 265 0.49 -16.03 4.26
CA ILE A 265 -0.69 -16.78 4.74
C ILE A 265 -0.33 -17.66 5.95
N TYR A 266 0.88 -18.22 5.95
CA TYR A 266 1.40 -19.04 7.05
C TYR A 266 2.13 -18.23 8.13
N GLN A 267 2.17 -16.89 8.04
CA GLN A 267 2.88 -15.98 8.95
C GLN A 267 4.38 -16.32 9.07
N LYS A 268 5.04 -16.54 7.95
CA LYS A 268 6.44 -16.95 7.83
C LYS A 268 7.25 -16.06 6.87
N ILE A 269 6.83 -14.83 6.67
CA ILE A 269 7.58 -13.91 5.81
C ILE A 269 8.89 -13.44 6.46
N ASP A 270 9.02 -13.59 7.77
CA ASP A 270 10.26 -13.35 8.50
C ASP A 270 11.38 -14.37 8.19
N GLU A 271 11.03 -15.53 7.63
CA GLU A 271 11.99 -16.50 7.10
C GLU A 271 12.57 -16.08 5.73
N ILE A 272 12.01 -15.04 5.08
CA ILE A 272 12.44 -14.55 3.75
C ILE A 272 13.42 -13.40 3.94
N GLU A 273 14.64 -13.58 3.48
CA GLU A 273 15.67 -12.56 3.51
C GLU A 273 16.01 -12.09 2.08
N PHE A 274 16.09 -10.77 1.92
CA PHE A 274 16.67 -10.12 0.75
C PHE A 274 18.02 -9.51 1.17
N VAL A 275 19.07 -9.90 0.47
CA VAL A 275 20.44 -9.44 0.71
C VAL A 275 20.77 -8.24 -0.18
#